data_e8b165e20c21a1f497161a2ce83f5b43
#
_entry.id   e8b165e20c21a1f497161a2ce83f5b43
#
_cell.length_a   1.000
_cell.length_b   1.000
_cell.length_c   1.000
_cell.angle_alpha   90.00
_cell.angle_beta   90.00
_cell.angle_gamma   90.00
#
_symmetry.space_group_name_H-M   'P 1'
#
loop_
_entity.id
_entity.type
_entity.pdbx_description
1 polymer ?
#
loop_
_entity_poly.entity_id
_entity_poly.type
_entity_poly.pdbx_seq_one_letter_code
_entity_poly.pdbx_strand_id
1 'polypeptide(L)'
;MSFKDKLKNINVDEKGIVHDLISIKDSLLNSELLREKKRKENYGIIITIIAHFFLAVNQLQLKTFAKWFKNDYTQNNLLVYRSLSSCLISFYLIKRKNLKIPSLTEINSKFWFICRECGAYVILFFYLEMTTYFRVSTCQCIYGCHPIIVLLLSIIIINENFYWRYIFGMILSFIGSIFILLNEIQPEQRKQNDNKSVFIGIIFAFGYLATLCVSKFAQKMLCKDHMTPEVQTFYLGFFTALQAFVFLLFDFKLGIKNIVYVLYCCSNGLIFTLVNILCTEAMGNLAISKYLPLTYFATVFIFILGWIVLGERVDFTDIVGSLLIVGFQIYNAWFPVIKINKDKK
;
A
#
# COMPACT_ATOMS: atom_id res chain seq x y z
N MET A 1 7.09 42.41 5.59
CA MET A 1 6.50 43.42 6.48
C MET A 1 6.52 42.87 7.89
N SER A 2 7.28 43.50 8.79
CA SER A 2 7.53 43.01 10.16
C SER A 2 6.26 43.18 11.03
N PHE A 3 6.10 42.29 12.02
CA PHE A 3 5.01 42.37 13.02
C PHE A 3 4.93 43.76 13.71
N LYS A 4 6.06 44.45 13.87
CA LYS A 4 6.15 45.84 14.41
C LYS A 4 5.50 46.87 13.49
N ASP A 5 5.47 46.66 12.17
CA ASP A 5 4.89 47.61 11.22
C ASP A 5 3.35 47.53 11.18
N LYS A 6 2.78 46.37 11.54
CA LYS A 6 1.32 46.20 11.67
C LYS A 6 0.75 46.79 12.96
N LEU A 7 1.54 46.85 14.03
CA LEU A 7 1.10 47.42 15.31
C LEU A 7 1.07 48.98 15.34
N LYS A 8 1.77 49.65 14.41
CA LYS A 8 1.80 51.15 14.36
C LYS A 8 0.55 51.81 13.80
N ASN A 9 -0.32 51.08 13.13
CA ASN A 9 -1.52 51.60 12.48
C ASN A 9 -2.84 51.27 13.20
N ILE A 10 -2.79 50.85 14.47
CA ILE A 10 -3.99 50.52 15.26
C ILE A 10 -4.53 51.82 15.87
N ASN A 11 -5.61 52.34 15.31
CA ASN A 11 -6.35 53.44 15.85
C ASN A 11 -7.18 52.95 17.05
N VAL A 12 -7.13 53.69 18.17
CA VAL A 12 -7.48 53.23 19.53
C VAL A 12 -8.99 53.35 19.76
N ASP A 13 -9.76 52.41 19.25
CA ASP A 13 -11.11 52.09 19.71
C ASP A 13 -11.11 50.74 20.41
N GLU A 14 -11.37 50.64 21.71
CA GLU A 14 -11.20 49.37 22.48
C GLU A 14 -11.96 48.20 21.85
N LYS A 15 -13.13 48.43 21.26
CA LYS A 15 -13.91 47.40 20.55
C LYS A 15 -13.26 46.97 19.22
N GLY A 16 -12.64 47.92 18.50
CA GLY A 16 -11.90 47.65 17.28
C GLY A 16 -10.62 46.83 17.53
N ILE A 17 -9.89 47.16 18.60
CA ILE A 17 -8.66 46.45 18.97
C ILE A 17 -8.94 44.98 19.27
N VAL A 18 -10.01 44.69 20.01
CA VAL A 18 -10.39 43.31 20.35
C VAL A 18 -10.76 42.54 19.09
N HIS A 19 -11.49 43.13 18.15
CA HIS A 19 -11.85 42.49 16.88
C HIS A 19 -10.63 42.21 16.00
N ASP A 20 -9.69 43.16 15.90
CA ASP A 20 -8.45 42.97 15.13
C ASP A 20 -7.53 41.96 15.75
N LEU A 21 -7.43 41.89 17.08
CA LEU A 21 -6.66 40.83 17.78
C LEU A 21 -7.25 39.45 17.57
N ILE A 22 -8.57 39.30 17.57
CA ILE A 22 -9.25 38.02 17.27
C ILE A 22 -8.98 37.65 15.83
N SER A 23 -9.11 38.56 14.88
CA SER A 23 -8.84 38.30 13.45
C SER A 23 -7.39 37.88 13.18
N ILE A 24 -6.43 38.55 13.85
CA ILE A 24 -5.01 38.19 13.77
C ILE A 24 -4.75 36.81 14.38
N LYS A 25 -5.33 36.51 15.55
CA LYS A 25 -5.23 35.20 16.20
C LYS A 25 -5.80 34.10 15.32
N ASP A 26 -6.97 34.29 14.71
CA ASP A 26 -7.59 33.32 13.82
C ASP A 26 -6.76 33.11 12.53
N SER A 27 -6.19 34.19 11.99
CA SER A 27 -5.29 34.06 10.82
C SER A 27 -4.00 33.35 11.12
N LEU A 28 -3.41 33.54 12.30
CA LEU A 28 -2.23 32.82 12.77
C LEU A 28 -2.55 31.35 13.02
N LEU A 29 -3.64 31.05 13.73
CA LEU A 29 -4.09 29.69 14.00
C LEU A 29 -4.34 28.91 12.69
N ASN A 30 -5.03 29.55 11.72
CA ASN A 30 -5.25 28.95 10.40
C ASN A 30 -3.94 28.70 9.63
N SER A 31 -2.97 29.60 9.75
CA SER A 31 -1.66 29.44 9.11
C SER A 31 -0.84 28.29 9.72
N GLU A 32 -0.90 28.10 11.04
CA GLU A 32 -0.25 26.99 11.74
C GLU A 32 -0.91 25.64 11.39
N LEU A 33 -2.25 25.58 11.39
CA LEU A 33 -3.00 24.40 10.99
C LEU A 33 -2.67 23.98 9.55
N LEU A 34 -2.54 24.93 8.63
CA LEU A 34 -2.16 24.68 7.25
C LEU A 34 -0.71 24.14 7.14
N ARG A 35 0.21 24.69 7.93
CA ARG A 35 1.60 24.21 7.98
C ARG A 35 1.68 22.78 8.53
N GLU A 36 0.96 22.52 9.63
CA GLU A 36 0.91 21.18 10.22
C GLU A 36 0.31 20.16 9.25
N LYS A 37 -0.78 20.51 8.57
CA LYS A 37 -1.40 19.66 7.54
C LYS A 37 -0.43 19.35 6.41
N LYS A 38 0.29 20.36 5.90
CA LYS A 38 1.29 20.20 4.85
C LYS A 38 2.47 19.32 5.31
N ARG A 39 2.88 19.47 6.58
CA ARG A 39 3.94 18.63 7.17
C ARG A 39 3.50 17.17 7.24
N LYS A 40 2.27 16.87 7.68
CA LYS A 40 1.70 15.52 7.71
C LYS A 40 1.59 14.92 6.30
N GLU A 41 1.18 15.72 5.31
CA GLU A 41 1.14 15.27 3.91
C GLU A 41 2.53 14.91 3.36
N ASN A 42 3.53 15.78 3.56
CA ASN A 42 4.90 15.53 3.11
C ASN A 42 5.49 14.27 3.78
N TYR A 43 5.26 14.12 5.08
CA TYR A 43 5.65 12.93 5.82
C TYR A 43 4.97 11.67 5.25
N GLY A 44 3.68 11.73 4.96
CA GLY A 44 2.93 10.65 4.34
C GLY A 44 3.49 10.24 2.97
N ILE A 45 3.91 11.21 2.13
CA ILE A 45 4.53 10.94 0.83
C ILE A 45 5.85 10.18 1.00
N ILE A 46 6.73 10.67 1.88
CA ILE A 46 8.04 10.05 2.12
C ILE A 46 7.88 8.62 2.64
N ILE A 47 7.00 8.42 3.63
CA ILE A 47 6.71 7.08 4.17
C ILE A 47 6.14 6.16 3.09
N THR A 48 5.27 6.67 2.21
CA THR A 48 4.73 5.88 1.11
C THR A 48 5.85 5.36 0.19
N ILE A 49 6.79 6.20 -0.19
CA ILE A 49 7.91 5.80 -1.05
C ILE A 49 8.77 4.73 -0.35
N ILE A 50 9.11 4.94 0.93
CA ILE A 50 9.86 3.97 1.73
C ILE A 50 9.11 2.65 1.87
N ALA A 51 7.80 2.70 2.13
CA ALA A 51 6.96 1.50 2.23
C ALA A 51 6.97 0.68 0.95
N HIS A 52 6.90 1.34 -0.22
CA HIS A 52 6.90 0.67 -1.51
C HIS A 52 8.28 0.14 -1.92
N PHE A 53 9.37 0.75 -1.44
CA PHE A 53 10.70 0.14 -1.53
C PHE A 53 10.76 -1.19 -0.76
N PHE A 54 10.33 -1.21 0.51
CA PHE A 54 10.30 -2.45 1.28
C PHE A 54 9.29 -3.47 0.73
N LEU A 55 8.19 -3.01 0.13
CA LEU A 55 7.27 -3.89 -0.60
C LEU A 55 7.96 -4.58 -1.77
N ALA A 56 8.76 -3.85 -2.53
CA ALA A 56 9.56 -4.42 -3.62
C ALA A 56 10.58 -5.46 -3.10
N VAL A 57 11.27 -5.18 -2.00
CA VAL A 57 12.16 -6.13 -1.34
C VAL A 57 11.38 -7.39 -0.90
N ASN A 58 10.20 -7.23 -0.32
CA ASN A 58 9.35 -8.35 0.08
C ASN A 58 8.93 -9.24 -1.10
N GLN A 59 8.56 -8.62 -2.22
CA GLN A 59 8.19 -9.35 -3.44
C GLN A 59 9.41 -10.06 -4.06
N LEU A 60 10.58 -9.41 -4.05
CA LEU A 60 11.82 -10.05 -4.50
C LEU A 60 12.15 -11.29 -3.65
N GLN A 61 11.98 -11.22 -2.32
CA GLN A 61 12.13 -12.38 -1.44
C GLN A 61 11.16 -13.50 -1.83
N LEU A 62 9.89 -13.20 -2.11
CA LEU A 62 8.94 -14.22 -2.55
C LEU A 62 9.35 -14.88 -3.88
N LYS A 63 9.90 -14.11 -4.82
CA LYS A 63 10.42 -14.60 -6.11
C LYS A 63 11.64 -15.51 -5.90
N THR A 64 12.59 -15.11 -5.06
CA THR A 64 13.77 -15.94 -4.74
C THR A 64 13.41 -17.17 -3.93
N PHE A 65 12.44 -17.09 -3.03
CA PHE A 65 11.89 -18.19 -2.28
C PHE A 65 11.36 -19.30 -3.20
N ALA A 66 10.51 -18.95 -4.14
CA ALA A 66 9.96 -19.89 -5.11
C ALA A 66 11.06 -20.62 -5.94
N LYS A 67 12.21 -19.94 -6.16
CA LYS A 67 13.35 -20.51 -6.88
C LYS A 67 14.17 -21.47 -6.01
N TRP A 68 14.40 -21.14 -4.73
CA TRP A 68 15.31 -21.87 -3.87
C TRP A 68 14.68 -23.08 -3.14
N PHE A 69 13.35 -22.98 -2.86
CA PHE A 69 12.64 -23.96 -2.03
C PHE A 69 11.51 -24.69 -2.80
N LYS A 70 11.57 -24.72 -4.13
CA LYS A 70 10.51 -25.17 -5.04
C LYS A 70 9.95 -26.57 -4.74
N ASN A 71 10.73 -27.47 -4.15
CA ASN A 71 10.36 -28.87 -4.00
C ASN A 71 10.07 -29.31 -2.55
N ASP A 72 10.33 -28.47 -1.56
CA ASP A 72 10.39 -28.93 -0.17
C ASP A 72 9.23 -28.45 0.70
N TYR A 73 8.50 -27.38 0.30
CA TYR A 73 7.57 -26.71 1.19
C TYR A 73 6.29 -26.22 0.50
N THR A 74 5.17 -26.34 1.23
CA THR A 74 3.90 -25.78 0.78
C THR A 74 3.86 -24.27 1.01
N GLN A 75 3.07 -23.59 0.20
CA GLN A 75 2.81 -22.15 0.35
C GLN A 75 2.24 -21.82 1.73
N ASN A 76 1.44 -22.72 2.31
CA ASN A 76 0.85 -22.57 3.63
C ASN A 76 1.90 -22.50 4.75
N ASN A 77 3.01 -23.26 4.65
CA ASN A 77 4.11 -23.19 5.60
C ASN A 77 4.76 -21.78 5.62
N LEU A 78 5.04 -21.22 4.44
CA LEU A 78 5.55 -19.84 4.33
C LEU A 78 4.62 -18.86 5.01
N LEU A 79 3.30 -18.98 4.77
CA LEU A 79 2.30 -18.10 5.33
C LEU A 79 2.23 -18.18 6.86
N VAL A 80 2.30 -19.38 7.43
CA VAL A 80 2.29 -19.57 8.89
C VAL A 80 3.49 -18.87 9.52
N TYR A 81 4.71 -19.18 9.10
CA TYR A 81 5.93 -18.58 9.71
C TYR A 81 6.00 -17.07 9.50
N ARG A 82 5.68 -16.59 8.31
CA ARG A 82 5.63 -15.17 7.99
C ARG A 82 4.62 -14.43 8.87
N SER A 83 3.42 -14.97 9.01
CA SER A 83 2.33 -14.32 9.76
C SER A 83 2.54 -14.39 11.26
N LEU A 84 3.08 -15.51 11.78
CA LEU A 84 3.47 -15.61 13.18
C LEU A 84 4.56 -14.62 13.54
N SER A 85 5.61 -14.49 12.72
CA SER A 85 6.67 -13.50 12.97
C SER A 85 6.11 -12.07 12.91
N SER A 86 5.21 -11.77 11.95
CA SER A 86 4.53 -10.48 11.87
C SER A 86 3.68 -10.19 13.11
N CYS A 87 2.93 -11.17 13.60
CA CYS A 87 2.14 -11.07 14.82
C CYS A 87 3.02 -10.77 16.04
N LEU A 88 4.10 -11.53 16.23
CA LEU A 88 5.03 -11.35 17.37
C LEU A 88 5.70 -9.99 17.36
N ILE A 89 6.18 -9.53 16.19
CA ILE A 89 6.85 -8.23 16.04
C ILE A 89 5.85 -7.09 16.32
N SER A 90 4.65 -7.18 15.75
CA SER A 90 3.61 -6.17 15.98
C SER A 90 3.18 -6.13 17.46
N PHE A 91 3.04 -7.28 18.10
CA PHE A 91 2.72 -7.37 19.52
C PHE A 91 3.83 -6.73 20.38
N TYR A 92 5.11 -6.99 20.06
CA TYR A 92 6.23 -6.33 20.72
C TYR A 92 6.16 -4.80 20.59
N LEU A 93 5.88 -4.29 19.38
CA LEU A 93 5.76 -2.85 19.13
C LEU A 93 4.58 -2.23 19.90
N ILE A 94 3.43 -2.92 19.96
CA ILE A 94 2.27 -2.50 20.75
C ILE A 94 2.62 -2.38 22.22
N LYS A 95 3.30 -3.38 22.78
CA LYS A 95 3.76 -3.37 24.17
C LYS A 95 4.76 -2.24 24.44
N ARG A 96 5.75 -2.06 23.53
CA ARG A 96 6.76 -1.00 23.66
C ARG A 96 6.15 0.40 23.62
N LYS A 97 5.10 0.60 22.80
CA LYS A 97 4.38 1.89 22.67
C LYS A 97 3.23 2.05 23.67
N ASN A 98 3.00 1.08 24.55
CA ASN A 98 1.87 1.05 25.48
C ASN A 98 0.51 1.29 24.81
N LEU A 99 0.31 0.71 23.61
CA LEU A 99 -0.94 0.85 22.87
C LEU A 99 -1.99 -0.14 23.40
N LYS A 100 -3.25 0.29 23.47
CA LYS A 100 -4.37 -0.59 23.79
C LYS A 100 -4.73 -1.44 22.56
N ILE A 101 -4.85 -2.75 22.74
CA ILE A 101 -5.45 -3.64 21.75
C ILE A 101 -6.96 -3.61 22.00
N PRO A 102 -7.76 -3.01 21.08
CA PRO A 102 -9.21 -2.99 21.25
C PRO A 102 -9.76 -4.40 21.14
N SER A 103 -10.77 -4.75 21.94
CA SER A 103 -11.51 -5.99 21.75
C SER A 103 -12.32 -5.94 20.45
N LEU A 104 -12.65 -7.10 19.87
CA LEU A 104 -13.45 -7.17 18.64
C LEU A 104 -14.80 -6.45 18.76
N THR A 105 -15.31 -6.33 19.98
CA THR A 105 -16.57 -5.63 20.29
C THR A 105 -16.41 -4.10 20.24
N GLU A 106 -15.22 -3.58 20.54
CA GLU A 106 -14.91 -2.15 20.57
C GLU A 106 -14.60 -1.55 19.17
N ILE A 107 -14.43 -2.40 18.15
CA ILE A 107 -14.14 -1.95 16.79
C ILE A 107 -15.43 -1.43 16.14
N ASN A 108 -15.45 -0.13 15.77
CA ASN A 108 -16.62 0.50 15.16
C ASN A 108 -16.91 -0.07 13.76
N SER A 109 -15.92 -0.18 12.90
CA SER A 109 -16.04 -0.66 11.52
C SER A 109 -15.81 -2.17 11.41
N LYS A 110 -16.62 -2.98 12.12
CA LYS A 110 -16.50 -4.46 12.14
C LYS A 110 -16.49 -5.08 10.76
N PHE A 111 -17.36 -4.61 9.86
CA PHE A 111 -17.42 -5.11 8.49
C PHE A 111 -16.09 -4.94 7.75
N TRP A 112 -15.50 -3.74 7.78
CA TRP A 112 -14.21 -3.47 7.13
C TRP A 112 -13.06 -4.21 7.81
N PHE A 113 -13.13 -4.38 9.12
CA PHE A 113 -12.16 -5.19 9.86
C PHE A 113 -12.18 -6.64 9.35
N ILE A 114 -13.34 -7.28 9.29
CA ILE A 114 -13.49 -8.65 8.80
C ILE A 114 -13.02 -8.74 7.33
N CYS A 115 -13.43 -7.82 6.48
CA CYS A 115 -13.01 -7.80 5.07
C CYS A 115 -11.49 -7.73 4.91
N ARG A 116 -10.80 -6.97 5.76
CA ARG A 116 -9.35 -6.87 5.71
C ARG A 116 -8.67 -8.12 6.21
N GLU A 117 -9.07 -8.59 7.40
CA GLU A 117 -8.38 -9.69 8.08
C GLU A 117 -8.60 -11.04 7.39
N CYS A 118 -9.84 -11.33 6.96
CA CYS A 118 -10.13 -12.50 6.15
C CYS A 118 -9.58 -12.37 4.73
N GLY A 119 -9.59 -11.17 4.17
CA GLY A 119 -9.08 -10.91 2.82
C GLY A 119 -7.58 -11.15 2.66
N ALA A 120 -6.78 -11.00 3.72
CA ALA A 120 -5.34 -11.10 3.63
C ALA A 120 -4.84 -12.49 3.19
N TYR A 121 -5.41 -13.54 3.73
CA TYR A 121 -5.10 -14.91 3.32
C TYR A 121 -5.59 -15.17 1.89
N VAL A 122 -6.83 -14.76 1.60
CA VAL A 122 -7.47 -14.97 0.29
C VAL A 122 -6.71 -14.25 -0.83
N ILE A 123 -6.22 -13.01 -0.57
CA ILE A 123 -5.36 -12.27 -1.51
C ILE A 123 -4.12 -13.11 -1.86
N LEU A 124 -3.45 -13.65 -0.85
CA LEU A 124 -2.23 -14.36 -1.08
C LEU A 124 -2.46 -15.73 -1.74
N PHE A 125 -3.54 -16.41 -1.37
CA PHE A 125 -3.98 -17.63 -2.03
C PHE A 125 -4.22 -17.39 -3.55
N PHE A 126 -5.04 -16.39 -3.89
CA PHE A 126 -5.29 -16.06 -5.30
C PHE A 126 -4.02 -15.60 -6.03
N TYR A 127 -3.14 -14.84 -5.37
CA TYR A 127 -1.88 -14.42 -5.96
C TYR A 127 -0.99 -15.62 -6.30
N LEU A 128 -0.82 -16.55 -5.39
CA LEU A 128 0.02 -17.71 -5.57
C LEU A 128 -0.56 -18.65 -6.65
N GLU A 129 -1.87 -18.91 -6.63
CA GLU A 129 -2.53 -19.65 -7.69
C GLU A 129 -2.40 -18.95 -9.04
N MET A 130 -2.62 -17.65 -9.12
CA MET A 130 -2.46 -16.88 -10.35
C MET A 130 -1.04 -16.99 -10.92
N THR A 131 0.01 -17.05 -10.08
CA THR A 131 1.40 -17.21 -10.53
C THR A 131 1.71 -18.57 -11.11
N THR A 132 0.85 -19.59 -10.90
CA THR A 132 0.99 -20.91 -11.55
C THR A 132 0.54 -20.88 -13.02
N TYR A 133 -0.40 -19.98 -13.35
CA TYR A 133 -0.98 -19.85 -14.69
C TYR A 133 -0.35 -18.71 -15.50
N PHE A 134 0.06 -17.63 -14.84
CA PHE A 134 0.62 -16.44 -15.48
C PHE A 134 2.06 -16.18 -15.04
N ARG A 135 2.80 -15.50 -15.89
CA ARG A 135 4.13 -14.98 -15.53
C ARG A 135 4.00 -13.93 -14.42
N VAL A 136 5.03 -13.80 -13.63
CA VAL A 136 5.05 -12.79 -12.53
C VAL A 136 4.81 -11.37 -13.05
N SER A 137 5.32 -11.05 -14.24
CA SER A 137 5.07 -9.79 -14.94
C SER A 137 3.59 -9.52 -15.19
N THR A 138 2.87 -10.52 -15.74
CA THR A 138 1.42 -10.42 -15.94
C THR A 138 0.69 -10.22 -14.61
N CYS A 139 1.12 -10.91 -13.56
CA CYS A 139 0.59 -10.73 -12.21
C CYS A 139 0.81 -9.29 -11.69
N GLN A 140 1.97 -8.69 -11.99
CA GLN A 140 2.25 -7.30 -11.63
C GLN A 140 1.39 -6.29 -12.43
N CYS A 141 1.10 -6.55 -13.71
CA CYS A 141 0.13 -5.74 -14.46
C CYS A 141 -1.25 -5.75 -13.80
N ILE A 142 -1.72 -6.94 -13.40
CA ILE A 142 -3.00 -7.09 -12.71
C ILE A 142 -2.96 -6.35 -11.36
N TYR A 143 -1.86 -6.49 -10.60
CA TYR A 143 -1.65 -5.70 -9.40
C TYR A 143 -1.73 -4.18 -9.68
N GLY A 144 -1.14 -3.72 -10.78
CA GLY A 144 -1.16 -2.31 -11.21
C GLY A 144 -2.57 -1.75 -11.50
N CYS A 145 -3.59 -2.59 -11.68
CA CYS A 145 -4.98 -2.15 -11.86
C CYS A 145 -5.65 -1.70 -10.55
N HIS A 146 -5.20 -2.23 -9.38
CA HIS A 146 -5.89 -1.99 -8.10
C HIS A 146 -5.99 -0.51 -7.68
N PRO A 147 -5.01 0.39 -7.93
CA PRO A 147 -5.11 1.77 -7.50
C PRO A 147 -6.28 2.51 -8.18
N ILE A 148 -6.54 2.20 -9.45
CA ILE A 148 -7.64 2.81 -10.20
C ILE A 148 -8.98 2.40 -9.60
N ILE A 149 -9.15 1.10 -9.32
CA ILE A 149 -10.39 0.56 -8.75
C ILE A 149 -10.61 1.09 -7.33
N VAL A 150 -9.57 1.11 -6.49
CA VAL A 150 -9.66 1.62 -5.11
C VAL A 150 -9.99 3.12 -5.10
N LEU A 151 -9.47 3.90 -6.05
CA LEU A 151 -9.84 5.32 -6.19
C LEU A 151 -11.33 5.46 -6.54
N LEU A 152 -11.83 4.70 -7.51
CA LEU A 152 -13.26 4.72 -7.87
C LEU A 152 -14.14 4.36 -6.66
N LEU A 153 -13.77 3.33 -5.89
CA LEU A 153 -14.47 2.97 -4.65
C LEU A 153 -14.40 4.11 -3.62
N SER A 154 -13.29 4.82 -3.50
CA SER A 154 -13.15 5.92 -2.54
C SER A 154 -14.02 7.13 -2.91
N ILE A 155 -14.18 7.41 -4.19
CA ILE A 155 -15.08 8.47 -4.68
C ILE A 155 -16.53 8.13 -4.36
N ILE A 156 -16.94 6.88 -4.61
CA ILE A 156 -18.33 6.45 -4.44
C ILE A 156 -18.70 6.30 -2.95
N ILE A 157 -17.84 5.67 -2.14
CA ILE A 157 -18.18 5.30 -0.76
C ILE A 157 -17.79 6.38 0.25
N ILE A 158 -16.62 7.04 0.05
CA ILE A 158 -16.09 8.01 1.02
C ILE A 158 -16.41 9.45 0.62
N ASN A 159 -16.93 9.69 -0.59
CA ASN A 159 -17.12 11.01 -1.19
C ASN A 159 -15.82 11.85 -1.16
N GLU A 160 -14.67 11.22 -1.45
CA GLU A 160 -13.42 11.97 -1.56
C GLU A 160 -13.48 12.95 -2.73
N ASN A 161 -12.88 14.13 -2.54
CA ASN A 161 -12.80 15.13 -3.60
C ASN A 161 -12.05 14.57 -4.80
N PHE A 162 -12.70 14.65 -5.94
CA PHE A 162 -12.21 14.16 -7.21
C PHE A 162 -11.32 15.19 -7.89
N TYR A 163 -10.12 14.78 -8.28
CA TYR A 163 -9.20 15.62 -9.06
C TYR A 163 -8.74 14.84 -10.30
N TRP A 164 -9.13 15.28 -11.47
CA TRP A 164 -8.77 14.68 -12.77
C TRP A 164 -7.28 14.43 -12.92
N ARG A 165 -6.48 15.29 -12.34
CA ARG A 165 -5.03 15.19 -12.35
C ARG A 165 -4.51 13.86 -11.76
N TYR A 166 -5.08 13.38 -10.66
CA TYR A 166 -4.65 12.12 -10.05
C TYR A 166 -5.05 10.90 -10.89
N ILE A 167 -6.22 10.94 -11.54
CA ILE A 167 -6.62 9.89 -12.49
C ILE A 167 -5.69 9.85 -13.68
N PHE A 168 -5.43 11.00 -14.31
CA PHE A 168 -4.50 11.07 -15.43
C PHE A 168 -3.12 10.52 -15.04
N GLY A 169 -2.65 10.86 -13.83
CA GLY A 169 -1.41 10.32 -13.29
C GLY A 169 -1.41 8.81 -13.09
N MET A 170 -2.51 8.27 -12.58
CA MET A 170 -2.61 6.82 -12.42
C MET A 170 -2.66 6.10 -13.76
N ILE A 171 -3.40 6.62 -14.73
CA ILE A 171 -3.44 6.04 -16.09
C ILE A 171 -2.06 6.06 -16.71
N LEU A 172 -1.34 7.19 -16.61
CA LEU A 172 0.00 7.30 -17.16
C LEU A 172 1.02 6.39 -16.45
N SER A 173 0.92 6.28 -15.11
CA SER A 173 1.73 5.34 -14.33
C SER A 173 1.39 3.88 -14.64
N PHE A 174 0.13 3.57 -14.90
CA PHE A 174 -0.29 2.24 -15.32
C PHE A 174 0.27 1.89 -16.71
N ILE A 175 0.22 2.83 -17.66
CA ILE A 175 0.85 2.68 -18.98
C ILE A 175 2.36 2.46 -18.81
N GLY A 176 3.04 3.26 -17.98
CA GLY A 176 4.45 3.08 -17.67
C GLY A 176 4.77 1.70 -17.09
N SER A 177 3.90 1.16 -16.22
CA SER A 177 4.04 -0.20 -15.70
C SER A 177 3.90 -1.26 -16.81
N ILE A 178 2.98 -1.06 -17.76
CA ILE A 178 2.85 -1.94 -18.93
C ILE A 178 4.12 -1.92 -19.77
N PHE A 179 4.74 -0.75 -20.00
CA PHE A 179 6.00 -0.65 -20.74
C PHE A 179 7.13 -1.47 -20.11
N ILE A 180 7.28 -1.42 -18.77
CA ILE A 180 8.27 -2.24 -18.05
C ILE A 180 7.98 -3.74 -18.23
N LEU A 181 6.72 -4.12 -18.34
CA LEU A 181 6.30 -5.52 -18.37
C LEU A 181 6.29 -6.11 -19.79
N LEU A 182 6.25 -5.27 -20.84
CA LEU A 182 6.25 -5.75 -22.22
C LEU A 182 7.49 -6.59 -22.56
N ASN A 183 8.64 -6.28 -21.98
CA ASN A 183 9.89 -7.00 -22.23
C ASN A 183 9.93 -8.38 -21.57
N GLU A 184 9.22 -8.58 -20.46
CA GLU A 184 9.12 -9.89 -19.83
C GLU A 184 8.21 -10.87 -20.61
N ILE A 185 7.48 -10.39 -21.62
CA ILE A 185 6.60 -11.21 -22.48
C ILE A 185 7.44 -11.82 -23.61
N GLN A 186 8.49 -12.58 -23.30
CA GLN A 186 9.22 -13.32 -24.32
C GLN A 186 8.44 -14.55 -24.80
N PRO A 187 8.43 -14.82 -26.15
CA PRO A 187 7.58 -15.85 -26.74
C PRO A 187 7.98 -17.31 -26.45
N GLU A 188 9.13 -17.55 -25.84
CA GLU A 188 9.72 -18.90 -25.74
C GLU A 188 9.00 -19.85 -24.77
N GLN A 189 8.12 -19.40 -23.91
CA GLN A 189 7.40 -20.27 -22.97
C GLN A 189 5.90 -20.49 -23.30
N ARG A 190 5.47 -20.18 -24.52
CA ARG A 190 4.12 -20.51 -25.01
C ARG A 190 3.90 -21.99 -25.30
N LYS A 191 4.78 -22.90 -24.88
CA LYS A 191 4.56 -24.33 -25.02
C LYS A 191 3.53 -24.80 -23.99
N GLN A 192 2.34 -25.14 -24.52
CA GLN A 192 1.35 -26.02 -23.89
C GLN A 192 0.58 -25.48 -22.68
N ASN A 193 -0.21 -24.43 -22.83
CA ASN A 193 -1.34 -24.28 -21.91
C ASN A 193 -2.65 -24.41 -22.71
N ASP A 194 -3.40 -25.48 -22.42
CA ASP A 194 -4.76 -25.67 -22.90
C ASP A 194 -5.63 -24.43 -22.56
N ASN A 195 -6.54 -24.07 -23.44
CA ASN A 195 -7.45 -22.91 -23.24
C ASN A 195 -8.19 -22.95 -21.89
N LYS A 196 -8.41 -24.13 -21.31
CA LYS A 196 -8.99 -24.30 -19.96
C LYS A 196 -8.11 -23.74 -18.85
N SER A 197 -6.79 -23.88 -18.94
CA SER A 197 -5.87 -23.40 -17.90
C SER A 197 -5.81 -21.86 -17.87
N VAL A 198 -5.88 -21.20 -19.03
CA VAL A 198 -5.90 -19.73 -19.11
C VAL A 198 -7.18 -19.17 -18.48
N PHE A 199 -8.33 -19.80 -18.72
CA PHE A 199 -9.60 -19.36 -18.13
C PHE A 199 -9.60 -19.44 -16.60
N ILE A 200 -9.06 -20.50 -16.03
CA ILE A 200 -8.91 -20.66 -14.58
C ILE A 200 -7.97 -19.57 -14.03
N GLY A 201 -6.85 -19.30 -14.70
CA GLY A 201 -5.94 -18.23 -14.35
C GLY A 201 -6.62 -16.84 -14.31
N ILE A 202 -7.50 -16.56 -15.27
CA ILE A 202 -8.29 -15.32 -15.31
C ILE A 202 -9.23 -15.24 -14.10
N ILE A 203 -9.89 -16.33 -13.70
CA ILE A 203 -10.75 -16.34 -12.50
C ILE A 203 -9.93 -16.00 -11.26
N PHE A 204 -8.74 -16.60 -11.08
CA PHE A 204 -7.85 -16.27 -9.96
C PHE A 204 -7.36 -14.83 -10.01
N ALA A 205 -7.09 -14.29 -11.19
CA ALA A 205 -6.69 -12.89 -11.36
C ALA A 205 -7.80 -11.91 -10.94
N PHE A 206 -9.04 -12.17 -11.32
CA PHE A 206 -10.19 -11.36 -10.87
C PHE A 206 -10.42 -11.49 -9.37
N GLY A 207 -10.36 -12.71 -8.81
CA GLY A 207 -10.47 -12.96 -7.38
C GLY A 207 -9.41 -12.20 -6.58
N TYR A 208 -8.15 -12.25 -7.04
CA TYR A 208 -7.04 -11.49 -6.48
C TYR A 208 -7.30 -9.99 -6.48
N LEU A 209 -7.64 -9.43 -7.64
CA LEU A 209 -7.86 -8.00 -7.81
C LEU A 209 -9.01 -7.49 -6.95
N ALA A 210 -10.15 -8.19 -6.96
CA ALA A 210 -11.31 -7.84 -6.17
C ALA A 210 -10.99 -7.84 -4.66
N THR A 211 -10.37 -8.91 -4.17
CA THR A 211 -10.04 -9.06 -2.75
C THR A 211 -8.99 -8.03 -2.31
N LEU A 212 -8.00 -7.75 -3.17
CA LEU A 212 -6.98 -6.73 -2.92
C LEU A 212 -7.60 -5.34 -2.80
N CYS A 213 -8.50 -4.97 -3.72
CA CYS A 213 -9.18 -3.68 -3.70
C CYS A 213 -10.01 -3.50 -2.41
N VAL A 214 -10.80 -4.50 -2.05
CA VAL A 214 -11.59 -4.49 -0.82
C VAL A 214 -10.71 -4.37 0.41
N SER A 215 -9.62 -5.14 0.49
CA SER A 215 -8.69 -5.09 1.63
C SER A 215 -7.97 -3.74 1.76
N LYS A 216 -7.51 -3.15 0.65
CA LYS A 216 -6.88 -1.81 0.65
C LYS A 216 -7.85 -0.71 1.04
N PHE A 217 -9.09 -0.80 0.55
CA PHE A 217 -10.15 0.11 0.96
C PHE A 217 -10.50 -0.04 2.44
N ALA A 218 -10.65 -1.28 2.92
CA ALA A 218 -10.88 -1.60 4.33
C ALA A 218 -9.75 -1.07 5.23
N GLN A 219 -8.49 -1.18 4.82
CA GLN A 219 -7.34 -0.60 5.52
C GLN A 219 -7.51 0.91 5.74
N LYS A 220 -7.99 1.64 4.73
CA LYS A 220 -8.26 3.07 4.85
C LYS A 220 -9.40 3.39 5.79
N MET A 221 -10.47 2.58 5.78
CA MET A 221 -11.62 2.74 6.69
C MET A 221 -11.20 2.55 8.16
N LEU A 222 -10.37 1.55 8.44
CA LEU A 222 -9.82 1.33 9.78
C LEU A 222 -8.88 2.46 10.23
N CYS A 223 -8.15 3.10 9.31
CA CYS A 223 -7.38 4.30 9.63
C CYS A 223 -8.29 5.48 10.02
N LYS A 224 -9.47 5.62 9.40
CA LYS A 224 -10.46 6.63 9.79
C LYS A 224 -11.04 6.39 11.19
N ASP A 225 -11.16 5.14 11.61
CA ASP A 225 -11.58 4.75 12.95
C ASP A 225 -10.46 4.88 14.01
N HIS A 226 -9.37 5.56 13.67
CA HIS A 226 -8.21 5.80 14.54
C HIS A 226 -7.50 4.53 15.03
N MET A 227 -7.68 3.39 14.33
CA MET A 227 -6.96 2.18 14.65
C MET A 227 -5.48 2.32 14.26
N THR A 228 -4.58 2.16 15.23
CA THR A 228 -3.14 2.37 15.00
C THR A 228 -2.54 1.34 14.04
N PRO A 229 -1.49 1.69 13.27
CA PRO A 229 -0.87 0.80 12.30
C PRO A 229 -0.39 -0.52 12.90
N GLU A 230 0.17 -0.49 14.12
CA GLU A 230 0.68 -1.66 14.81
C GLU A 230 -0.45 -2.63 15.15
N VAL A 231 -1.57 -2.12 15.66
CA VAL A 231 -2.75 -2.92 16.03
C VAL A 231 -3.38 -3.53 14.78
N GLN A 232 -3.52 -2.78 13.70
CA GLN A 232 -4.00 -3.30 12.43
C GLN A 232 -3.11 -4.42 11.88
N THR A 233 -1.77 -4.25 11.98
CA THR A 233 -0.82 -5.26 11.50
C THR A 233 -0.78 -6.48 12.41
N PHE A 234 -0.97 -6.31 13.71
CA PHE A 234 -1.09 -7.43 14.67
C PHE A 234 -2.27 -8.33 14.32
N TYR A 235 -3.46 -7.76 14.16
CA TYR A 235 -4.63 -8.54 13.78
C TYR A 235 -4.48 -9.21 12.43
N LEU A 236 -3.92 -8.50 11.44
CA LEU A 236 -3.61 -9.06 10.12
C LEU A 236 -2.71 -10.31 10.24
N GLY A 237 -1.62 -10.20 11.00
CA GLY A 237 -0.72 -11.33 11.26
C GLY A 237 -1.43 -12.48 11.99
N PHE A 238 -2.19 -12.17 13.03
CA PHE A 238 -2.89 -13.17 13.83
C PHE A 238 -3.93 -13.96 13.00
N PHE A 239 -4.83 -13.27 12.32
CA PHE A 239 -5.88 -13.93 11.52
C PHE A 239 -5.31 -14.65 10.32
N THR A 240 -4.28 -14.10 9.64
CA THR A 240 -3.61 -14.80 8.53
C THR A 240 -2.90 -16.06 9.01
N ALA A 241 -2.24 -16.02 10.18
CA ALA A 241 -1.62 -17.20 10.77
C ALA A 241 -2.64 -18.27 11.13
N LEU A 242 -3.77 -17.86 11.72
CA LEU A 242 -4.86 -18.77 12.09
C LEU A 242 -5.45 -19.46 10.85
N GLN A 243 -5.75 -18.69 9.80
CA GLN A 243 -6.28 -19.21 8.55
C GLN A 243 -5.28 -20.17 7.88
N ALA A 244 -4.00 -19.76 7.77
CA ALA A 244 -2.96 -20.59 7.20
C ALA A 244 -2.75 -21.88 7.99
N PHE A 245 -2.84 -21.82 9.33
CA PHE A 245 -2.73 -22.98 10.18
C PHE A 245 -3.91 -23.97 9.98
N VAL A 246 -5.14 -23.45 9.86
CA VAL A 246 -6.32 -24.28 9.56
C VAL A 246 -6.14 -25.02 8.23
N PHE A 247 -5.70 -24.32 7.16
CA PHE A 247 -5.45 -24.97 5.87
C PHE A 247 -4.31 -25.97 5.92
N LEU A 248 -3.29 -25.71 6.75
CA LEU A 248 -2.18 -26.62 6.94
C LEU A 248 -2.60 -27.95 7.60
N LEU A 249 -3.61 -27.92 8.49
CA LEU A 249 -4.18 -29.13 9.10
C LEU A 249 -4.81 -30.08 8.06
N PHE A 250 -5.32 -29.55 6.96
CA PHE A 250 -5.83 -30.38 5.86
C PHE A 250 -4.72 -30.96 4.97
N ASP A 251 -3.59 -30.26 4.83
CA ASP A 251 -2.47 -30.68 3.98
C ASP A 251 -1.47 -31.63 4.68
N PHE A 252 -1.54 -31.82 5.99
CA PHE A 252 -0.69 -32.67 6.84
C PHE A 252 0.82 -32.57 6.57
N LYS A 253 1.32 -31.47 5.99
CA LYS A 253 2.72 -31.28 5.59
C LYS A 253 3.45 -30.23 6.43
N LEU A 254 3.15 -30.16 7.73
CA LEU A 254 3.93 -29.31 8.64
C LEU A 254 5.31 -29.94 8.85
N GLY A 255 6.34 -29.35 8.26
CA GLY A 255 7.70 -29.85 8.40
C GLY A 255 8.70 -28.74 8.63
N ILE A 256 9.33 -28.71 9.81
CA ILE A 256 10.56 -27.94 10.04
C ILE A 256 11.73 -28.81 9.53
N LYS A 257 11.94 -28.86 8.21
CA LYS A 257 13.05 -29.65 7.65
C LYS A 257 14.37 -28.88 7.68
N ASN A 258 14.35 -27.53 7.65
CA ASN A 258 15.55 -26.72 7.58
C ASN A 258 15.37 -25.39 8.34
N ILE A 259 16.28 -25.10 9.27
CA ILE A 259 16.31 -23.85 10.05
C ILE A 259 16.46 -22.61 9.14
N VAL A 260 17.23 -22.73 8.05
CA VAL A 260 17.44 -21.65 7.09
C VAL A 260 16.11 -21.22 6.44
N TYR A 261 15.25 -22.20 6.14
CA TYR A 261 13.91 -21.93 5.64
C TYR A 261 13.07 -21.12 6.62
N VAL A 262 13.05 -21.52 7.89
CA VAL A 262 12.29 -20.83 8.93
C VAL A 262 12.81 -19.39 9.12
N LEU A 263 14.13 -19.21 9.17
CA LEU A 263 14.75 -17.88 9.27
C LEU A 263 14.40 -16.99 8.07
N TYR A 264 14.37 -17.56 6.87
CA TYR A 264 13.97 -16.84 5.66
C TYR A 264 12.51 -16.41 5.73
N CYS A 265 11.60 -17.27 6.15
CA CYS A 265 10.18 -16.94 6.31
C CYS A 265 9.97 -15.89 7.40
N CYS A 266 10.70 -15.97 8.51
CA CYS A 266 10.66 -14.97 9.58
C CYS A 266 11.18 -13.61 9.12
N SER A 267 12.27 -13.57 8.34
CA SER A 267 12.78 -12.33 7.75
C SER A 267 11.77 -11.68 6.80
N ASN A 268 11.09 -12.50 5.99
CA ASN A 268 10.00 -12.03 5.13
C ASN A 268 8.84 -11.46 5.96
N GLY A 269 8.50 -12.09 7.08
CA GLY A 269 7.49 -11.60 8.02
C GLY A 269 7.87 -10.28 8.66
N LEU A 270 9.15 -10.06 8.99
CA LEU A 270 9.65 -8.78 9.51
C LEU A 270 9.46 -7.67 8.47
N ILE A 271 9.88 -7.89 7.23
CA ILE A 271 9.72 -6.91 6.14
C ILE A 271 8.23 -6.67 5.86
N PHE A 272 7.41 -7.71 5.85
CA PHE A 272 5.97 -7.60 5.67
C PHE A 272 5.31 -6.75 6.77
N THR A 273 5.72 -6.93 8.03
CA THR A 273 5.26 -6.11 9.16
C THR A 273 5.60 -4.64 8.95
N LEU A 274 6.86 -4.37 8.59
CA LEU A 274 7.33 -3.01 8.31
C LEU A 274 6.51 -2.35 7.20
N VAL A 275 6.32 -3.05 6.07
CA VAL A 275 5.50 -2.58 4.95
C VAL A 275 4.08 -2.24 5.38
N ASN A 276 3.42 -3.13 6.12
CA ASN A 276 2.04 -2.89 6.55
C ASN A 276 1.91 -1.71 7.50
N ILE A 277 2.83 -1.57 8.46
CA ILE A 277 2.84 -0.42 9.38
C ILE A 277 3.04 0.88 8.59
N LEU A 278 4.05 0.96 7.72
CA LEU A 278 4.35 2.16 6.95
C LEU A 278 3.21 2.50 5.96
N CYS A 279 2.66 1.52 5.27
CA CYS A 279 1.51 1.74 4.37
C CYS A 279 0.27 2.22 5.13
N THR A 280 -0.01 1.65 6.29
CA THR A 280 -1.16 2.06 7.12
C THR A 280 -0.97 3.47 7.65
N GLU A 281 0.22 3.81 8.11
CA GLU A 281 0.58 5.15 8.58
C GLU A 281 0.51 6.18 7.44
N ALA A 282 0.99 5.85 6.25
CA ALA A 282 0.87 6.68 5.07
C ALA A 282 -0.59 6.93 4.69
N MET A 283 -1.44 5.88 4.68
CA MET A 283 -2.87 6.01 4.42
C MET A 283 -3.61 6.83 5.48
N GLY A 284 -3.15 6.83 6.72
CA GLY A 284 -3.66 7.70 7.79
C GLY A 284 -3.38 9.18 7.52
N ASN A 285 -2.21 9.50 6.97
CA ASN A 285 -1.75 10.87 6.74
C ASN A 285 -2.12 11.44 5.36
N LEU A 286 -2.43 10.59 4.38
CA LEU A 286 -2.75 10.98 3.00
C LEU A 286 -4.21 10.68 2.64
N ALA A 287 -4.80 11.53 1.78
CA ALA A 287 -5.99 11.16 1.03
C ALA A 287 -5.68 9.97 0.10
N ILE A 288 -6.66 9.11 -0.14
CA ILE A 288 -6.49 7.95 -1.04
C ILE A 288 -6.03 8.42 -2.43
N SER A 289 -6.61 9.49 -2.94
CA SER A 289 -6.27 10.07 -4.24
C SER A 289 -4.80 10.49 -4.37
N LYS A 290 -4.13 10.85 -3.26
CA LYS A 290 -2.68 11.15 -3.22
C LYS A 290 -1.83 9.90 -2.96
N TYR A 291 -2.32 8.96 -2.16
CA TYR A 291 -1.61 7.74 -1.81
C TYR A 291 -1.49 6.77 -2.98
N LEU A 292 -2.60 6.50 -3.68
CA LEU A 292 -2.65 5.46 -4.72
C LEU A 292 -1.67 5.67 -5.88
N PRO A 293 -1.51 6.89 -6.45
CA PRO A 293 -0.52 7.08 -7.50
C PRO A 293 0.90 6.71 -7.06
N LEU A 294 1.25 6.97 -5.79
CA LEU A 294 2.58 6.66 -5.25
C LEU A 294 2.84 5.15 -5.13
N THR A 295 1.80 4.32 -5.16
CA THR A 295 1.98 2.85 -5.09
C THR A 295 2.73 2.28 -6.29
N TYR A 296 2.70 2.98 -7.43
CA TYR A 296 3.44 2.56 -8.63
C TYR A 296 4.97 2.63 -8.48
N PHE A 297 5.49 3.34 -7.47
CA PHE A 297 6.93 3.27 -7.15
C PHE A 297 7.40 1.85 -6.84
N ALA A 298 6.51 0.99 -6.33
CA ALA A 298 6.84 -0.42 -6.12
C ALA A 298 7.31 -1.10 -7.41
N THR A 299 6.64 -0.84 -8.54
CA THR A 299 7.02 -1.41 -9.84
C THR A 299 8.42 -0.97 -10.26
N VAL A 300 8.75 0.31 -10.08
CA VAL A 300 10.09 0.84 -10.40
C VAL A 300 11.15 0.22 -9.50
N PHE A 301 10.88 0.11 -8.20
CA PHE A 301 11.81 -0.52 -7.26
C PHE A 301 12.00 -2.02 -7.52
N ILE A 302 10.93 -2.75 -7.87
CA ILE A 302 11.02 -4.17 -8.23
C ILE A 302 11.91 -4.34 -9.47
N PHE A 303 11.74 -3.47 -10.47
CA PHE A 303 12.57 -3.46 -11.67
C PHE A 303 14.05 -3.21 -11.33
N ILE A 304 14.35 -2.14 -10.58
CA ILE A 304 15.73 -1.82 -10.18
C ILE A 304 16.36 -2.96 -9.36
N LEU A 305 15.62 -3.51 -8.40
CA LEU A 305 16.11 -4.61 -7.56
C LEU A 305 16.27 -5.92 -8.36
N GLY A 306 15.39 -6.18 -9.33
CA GLY A 306 15.50 -7.31 -10.26
C GLY A 306 16.79 -7.23 -11.08
N TRP A 307 17.10 -6.05 -11.60
CA TRP A 307 18.36 -5.80 -12.30
C TRP A 307 19.59 -6.02 -11.41
N ILE A 308 19.63 -5.39 -10.24
CA ILE A 308 20.81 -5.43 -9.34
C ILE A 308 21.00 -6.82 -8.72
N VAL A 309 19.91 -7.45 -8.23
CA VAL A 309 20.00 -8.69 -7.41
C VAL A 309 19.88 -9.95 -8.25
N LEU A 310 19.04 -9.93 -9.28
CA LEU A 310 18.78 -11.10 -10.14
C LEU A 310 19.57 -11.06 -11.46
N GLY A 311 20.25 -9.95 -11.76
CA GLY A 311 20.99 -9.77 -13.02
C GLY A 311 20.07 -9.71 -14.25
N GLU A 312 18.82 -9.28 -14.09
CA GLU A 312 17.86 -9.14 -15.18
C GLU A 312 18.34 -8.06 -16.17
N ARG A 313 18.12 -8.28 -17.47
CA ARG A 313 18.52 -7.31 -18.49
C ARG A 313 17.58 -6.10 -18.45
N VAL A 314 18.16 -4.93 -18.61
CA VAL A 314 17.44 -3.64 -18.70
C VAL A 314 17.28 -3.27 -20.16
N ASP A 315 16.05 -3.13 -20.61
CA ASP A 315 15.73 -2.70 -21.95
C ASP A 315 15.26 -1.23 -21.99
N PHE A 316 15.24 -0.65 -23.19
CA PHE A 316 14.83 0.74 -23.38
C PHE A 316 13.41 1.02 -22.89
N THR A 317 12.48 0.08 -23.05
CA THR A 317 11.09 0.20 -22.59
C THR A 317 10.98 0.23 -21.06
N ASP A 318 11.90 -0.42 -20.35
CA ASP A 318 11.97 -0.38 -18.88
C ASP A 318 12.34 1.01 -18.38
N ILE A 319 13.29 1.63 -19.06
CA ILE A 319 13.73 3.00 -18.75
C ILE A 319 12.60 3.99 -19.02
N VAL A 320 11.94 3.89 -20.19
CA VAL A 320 10.82 4.77 -20.56
C VAL A 320 9.66 4.59 -19.58
N GLY A 321 9.28 3.34 -19.27
CA GLY A 321 8.22 3.05 -18.31
C GLY A 321 8.50 3.62 -16.92
N SER A 322 9.74 3.44 -16.43
CA SER A 322 10.18 3.99 -15.14
C SER A 322 10.13 5.52 -15.11
N LEU A 323 10.58 6.18 -16.17
CA LEU A 323 10.54 7.64 -16.29
C LEU A 323 9.10 8.18 -16.33
N LEU A 324 8.19 7.50 -17.01
CA LEU A 324 6.77 7.86 -17.02
C LEU A 324 6.16 7.79 -15.61
N ILE A 325 6.46 6.71 -14.85
CA ILE A 325 5.97 6.55 -13.48
C ILE A 325 6.55 7.65 -12.58
N VAL A 326 7.87 7.76 -12.51
CA VAL A 326 8.56 8.67 -11.58
C VAL A 326 8.30 10.13 -11.94
N GLY A 327 8.40 10.51 -13.22
CA GLY A 327 8.22 11.88 -13.68
C GLY A 327 6.84 12.42 -13.33
N PHE A 328 5.80 11.61 -13.54
CA PHE A 328 4.45 12.03 -13.20
C PHE A 328 4.20 12.10 -11.68
N GLN A 329 4.79 11.19 -10.91
CA GLN A 329 4.66 11.22 -9.45
C GLN A 329 5.35 12.46 -8.84
N ILE A 330 6.53 12.83 -9.35
CA ILE A 330 7.21 14.08 -8.97
C ILE A 330 6.33 15.29 -9.32
N TYR A 331 5.76 15.32 -10.54
CA TYR A 331 4.85 16.39 -10.94
C TYR A 331 3.64 16.51 -10.00
N ASN A 332 3.00 15.38 -9.62
CA ASN A 332 1.89 15.39 -8.68
C ASN A 332 2.27 15.84 -7.27
N ALA A 333 3.48 15.50 -6.80
CA ALA A 333 3.94 15.88 -5.48
C ALA A 333 4.29 17.37 -5.38
N TRP A 334 4.87 17.94 -6.44
CA TRP A 334 5.40 19.31 -6.38
C TRP A 334 4.37 20.40 -6.74
N PHE A 335 3.43 20.10 -7.60
CA PHE A 335 2.43 21.11 -7.99
C PHE A 335 1.16 20.94 -7.17
N PRO A 336 0.81 21.94 -6.31
CA PRO A 336 -0.43 21.87 -5.52
C PRO A 336 -1.64 21.88 -6.47
N VAL A 337 -2.65 21.11 -6.11
CA VAL A 337 -3.94 21.14 -6.83
C VAL A 337 -4.60 22.49 -6.55
N ILE A 338 -4.77 23.31 -7.58
CA ILE A 338 -5.54 24.55 -7.50
C ILE A 338 -6.99 24.14 -7.25
N LYS A 339 -7.52 24.44 -6.06
CA LYS A 339 -8.95 24.31 -5.79
C LYS A 339 -9.67 25.33 -6.66
N ILE A 340 -10.35 24.89 -7.68
CA ILE A 340 -11.34 25.74 -8.35
C ILE A 340 -12.51 25.83 -7.37
N ASN A 341 -12.63 26.97 -6.68
CA ASN A 341 -13.78 27.25 -5.82
C ASN A 341 -15.04 27.18 -6.70
N LYS A 342 -15.82 26.11 -6.52
CA LYS A 342 -17.17 26.01 -7.11
C LYS A 342 -18.22 26.83 -6.37
N ASP A 343 -17.84 27.57 -5.32
CA ASP A 343 -18.76 28.35 -4.49
C ASP A 343 -19.04 29.77 -5.05
N LYS A 344 -18.92 29.96 -6.37
CA LYS A 344 -19.44 31.15 -7.05
C LYS A 344 -20.50 30.77 -8.08
N LYS A 345 -21.63 30.27 -7.58
CA LYS A 345 -22.92 30.33 -8.29
C LYS A 345 -24.03 30.44 -7.27
#